data_f39d8806236f7bd76f9d8692068b7a53
#
_entry.id   f39d8806236f7bd76f9d8692068b7a53
#
_cell.length_a   1.000
_cell.length_b   1.000
_cell.length_c   1.000
_cell.angle_alpha   90.00
_cell.angle_beta   90.00
_cell.angle_gamma   90.00
#
_symmetry.space_group_name_H-M   'P 1'
#
loop_
_entity.id
_entity.type
_entity.pdbx_description
1 polymer ?
#
loop_
_entity_poly.entity_id
_entity_poly.type
_entity_poly.pdbx_seq_one_letter_code
_entity_poly.pdbx_strand_id
1 'polypeptide(L)'
;MQTQTIALIDDDRNILTSISIALEKEGFNVQTYIDGESALIGLTRTPPDLAVIDIKMPKMDGEELLKRLRKKTTLPVIFLTSKDDEIEDRKSVV
;
A
#
# COMPACT_ATOMS: atom_id res chain seq x y z
N MET A 1 -14.84 -18.84 -8.69
CA MET A 1 -13.54 -18.54 -8.13
C MET A 1 -13.51 -17.10 -7.64
N GLN A 2 -13.03 -16.89 -6.43
CA GLN A 2 -13.04 -15.56 -5.87
C GLN A 2 -11.80 -14.77 -6.31
N THR A 3 -12.04 -13.55 -6.70
CA THR A 3 -10.96 -12.65 -7.07
C THR A 3 -10.51 -11.88 -5.85
N GLN A 4 -9.22 -11.92 -5.58
CA GLN A 4 -8.67 -11.20 -4.44
C GLN A 4 -8.45 -9.75 -4.79
N THR A 5 -8.57 -8.89 -3.79
CA THR A 5 -8.41 -7.45 -3.95
C THR A 5 -7.16 -6.98 -3.24
N ILE A 6 -6.36 -6.20 -3.96
CA ILE A 6 -5.14 -5.62 -3.41
C ILE A 6 -5.26 -4.11 -3.47
N ALA A 7 -4.99 -3.46 -2.37
CA ALA A 7 -4.97 -1.99 -2.32
C ALA A 7 -3.54 -1.50 -2.43
N LEU A 8 -3.33 -0.48 -3.24
CA LEU A 8 -2.03 0.16 -3.41
C LEU A 8 -2.11 1.59 -2.94
N ILE A 9 -1.24 1.97 -2.04
CA ILE A 9 -1.21 3.32 -1.48
C ILE A 9 0.16 3.94 -1.73
N ASP A 10 0.19 4.94 -2.60
CA ASP A 10 1.44 5.60 -3.00
C ASP A 10 1.07 6.97 -3.56
N ASP A 11 1.86 7.99 -3.23
CA ASP A 11 1.60 9.32 -3.75
C ASP A 11 2.10 9.49 -5.18
N ASP A 12 2.85 8.53 -5.69
CA ASP A 12 3.34 8.56 -7.08
C ASP A 12 2.34 7.81 -7.98
N ARG A 13 1.62 8.57 -8.80
CA ARG A 13 0.60 7.99 -9.66
C ARG A 13 1.17 7.04 -10.71
N ASN A 14 2.40 7.29 -11.16
CA ASN A 14 3.03 6.40 -12.12
C ASN A 14 3.29 5.03 -11.55
N ILE A 15 3.71 4.98 -10.29
CA ILE A 15 3.92 3.71 -9.62
C ILE A 15 2.59 2.99 -9.45
N LEU A 16 1.55 3.71 -9.02
CA LEU A 16 0.23 3.09 -8.87
C LEU A 16 -0.25 2.50 -10.19
N THR A 17 -0.11 3.25 -11.28
CA THR A 17 -0.57 2.77 -12.58
C THR A 17 0.21 1.53 -13.00
N SER A 18 1.53 1.55 -12.88
CA SER A 18 2.35 0.43 -13.32
C SER A 18 2.04 -0.84 -12.54
N ILE A 19 1.96 -0.73 -11.23
CA ILE A 19 1.72 -1.91 -10.40
C ILE A 19 0.28 -2.40 -10.59
N SER A 20 -0.68 -1.48 -10.73
CA SER A 20 -2.07 -1.86 -10.97
C SER A 20 -2.20 -2.70 -12.23
N ILE A 21 -1.57 -2.26 -13.31
CA ILE A 21 -1.64 -2.99 -14.57
C ILE A 21 -1.07 -4.40 -14.39
N ALA A 22 0.07 -4.51 -13.74
CA ALA A 22 0.71 -5.80 -13.53
C ALA A 22 -0.17 -6.74 -12.71
N LEU A 23 -0.76 -6.22 -11.64
CA LEU A 23 -1.60 -7.05 -10.78
C LEU A 23 -2.90 -7.43 -11.46
N GLU A 24 -3.49 -6.52 -12.21
CA GLU A 24 -4.72 -6.84 -12.93
C GLU A 24 -4.51 -7.92 -13.97
N LYS A 25 -3.34 -7.94 -14.60
CA LYS A 25 -3.00 -9.01 -15.52
C LYS A 25 -2.94 -10.36 -14.85
N GLU A 26 -2.62 -10.37 -13.56
CA GLU A 26 -2.57 -11.61 -12.79
C GLU A 26 -3.95 -12.02 -12.24
N GLY A 27 -4.97 -11.22 -12.51
CA GLY A 27 -6.32 -11.55 -12.09
C GLY A 27 -6.79 -10.92 -10.79
N PHE A 28 -6.02 -9.98 -10.23
CA PHE A 28 -6.42 -9.31 -9.01
C PHE A 28 -7.29 -8.10 -9.30
N ASN A 29 -8.19 -7.79 -8.36
CA ASN A 29 -8.83 -6.48 -8.33
C ASN A 29 -7.88 -5.52 -7.61
N VAL A 30 -7.80 -4.28 -8.09
CA VAL A 30 -6.87 -3.32 -7.51
C VAL A 30 -7.62 -2.06 -7.09
N GLN A 31 -7.37 -1.61 -5.85
CA GLN A 31 -7.83 -0.33 -5.35
C GLN A 31 -6.60 0.55 -5.20
N THR A 32 -6.69 1.82 -5.58
CA THR A 32 -5.55 2.71 -5.47
C THR A 32 -5.91 3.95 -4.66
N TYR A 33 -4.94 4.42 -3.89
CA TYR A 33 -5.09 5.61 -3.05
C TYR A 33 -3.79 6.41 -3.14
N ILE A 34 -3.89 7.72 -3.19
CA ILE A 34 -2.72 8.58 -3.37
C ILE A 34 -2.24 9.23 -2.07
N ASP A 35 -2.98 9.03 -0.99
CA ASP A 35 -2.57 9.58 0.30
C ASP A 35 -3.13 8.73 1.44
N GLY A 36 -2.62 9.00 2.65
CA GLY A 36 -2.99 8.20 3.80
C GLY A 36 -4.42 8.40 4.26
N GLU A 37 -4.93 9.62 4.14
CA GLU A 37 -6.29 9.89 4.61
C GLU A 37 -7.33 9.16 3.77
N SER A 38 -7.22 9.27 2.45
CA SER A 38 -8.17 8.59 1.58
C SER A 38 -8.04 7.07 1.72
N ALA A 39 -6.80 6.60 1.90
CA ALA A 39 -6.57 5.17 2.11
C ALA A 39 -7.22 4.69 3.41
N LEU A 40 -7.06 5.45 4.48
CA LEU A 40 -7.64 5.07 5.77
C LEU A 40 -9.16 4.91 5.65
N ILE A 41 -9.80 5.85 5.00
CA ILE A 41 -11.25 5.79 4.81
C ILE A 41 -11.62 4.60 3.92
N GLY A 42 -10.96 4.48 2.78
CA GLY A 42 -11.29 3.43 1.82
C GLY A 42 -11.02 2.03 2.34
N LEU A 43 -9.89 1.84 3.00
CA LEU A 43 -9.53 0.52 3.53
C LEU A 43 -10.43 0.10 4.68
N THR A 44 -10.98 1.07 5.40
CA THR A 44 -11.91 0.77 6.48
C THR A 44 -13.30 0.42 5.94
N ARG A 45 -13.74 1.14 4.91
CA ARG A 45 -15.07 0.94 4.36
C ARG A 45 -15.15 -0.27 3.45
N THR A 46 -14.11 -0.49 2.65
CA THR A 46 -14.07 -1.58 1.69
C THR A 46 -12.73 -2.30 1.83
N PRO A 47 -12.57 -3.14 2.87
CA PRO A 47 -11.28 -3.77 3.14
C PRO A 47 -10.83 -4.67 1.98
N PRO A 48 -9.58 -4.53 1.55
CA PRO A 48 -9.00 -5.45 0.58
C PRO A 48 -8.49 -6.70 1.28
N ASP A 49 -7.97 -7.62 0.51
CA ASP A 49 -7.31 -8.81 1.07
C ASP A 49 -5.89 -8.50 1.49
N LEU A 50 -5.27 -7.52 0.85
CA LEU A 50 -3.90 -7.12 1.15
C LEU A 50 -3.72 -5.65 0.80
N ALA A 51 -2.97 -4.92 1.61
CA ALA A 51 -2.62 -3.53 1.31
C ALA A 51 -1.12 -3.39 1.12
N VAL A 52 -0.70 -2.73 0.06
CA VAL A 52 0.70 -2.41 -0.20
C VAL A 52 0.83 -0.89 -0.03
N ILE A 53 1.61 -0.48 0.95
CA ILE A 53 1.67 0.92 1.37
C ILE A 53 3.09 1.46 1.23
N ASP A 54 3.22 2.60 0.56
CA ASP A 54 4.50 3.30 0.48
C ASP A 54 4.80 3.93 1.85
N ILE A 55 6.00 3.72 2.32
CA ILE A 55 6.39 4.27 3.63
C ILE A 55 6.49 5.79 3.57
N LYS A 56 7.11 6.30 2.51
CA LYS A 56 7.37 7.75 2.42
C LYS A 56 6.28 8.46 1.66
N MET A 57 5.34 9.01 2.39
CA MET A 57 4.29 9.84 1.82
C MET A 57 4.20 11.14 2.61
N PRO A 58 3.82 12.25 1.96
CA PRO A 58 3.64 13.50 2.69
C PRO A 58 2.46 13.41 3.65
N LYS A 59 2.51 14.19 4.70
CA LYS A 59 1.46 14.31 5.70
C LYS A 59 1.33 13.08 6.58
N MET A 60 0.81 12.00 6.03
CA MET A 60 0.67 10.75 6.79
C MET A 60 1.49 9.68 6.06
N ASP A 61 2.59 9.27 6.66
CA ASP A 61 3.43 8.24 6.04
C ASP A 61 2.83 6.85 6.26
N GLY A 62 3.47 5.84 5.66
CA GLY A 62 2.94 4.49 5.72
C GLY A 62 2.85 3.92 7.12
N GLU A 63 3.80 4.27 7.97
CA GLU A 63 3.80 3.76 9.34
C GLU A 63 2.67 4.36 10.16
N GLU A 64 2.41 5.65 9.99
CA GLU A 64 1.30 6.28 10.68
C GLU A 64 -0.02 5.72 10.19
N LEU A 65 -0.14 5.51 8.87
CA LEU A 65 -1.33 4.90 8.31
C LEU A 65 -1.57 3.52 8.91
N LEU A 66 -0.52 2.71 9.02
CA LEU A 66 -0.64 1.38 9.60
C LEU A 66 -1.14 1.44 11.05
N LYS A 67 -0.59 2.36 11.84
CA LYS A 67 -1.04 2.52 13.22
C LYS A 67 -2.53 2.79 13.29
N ARG A 68 -3.02 3.67 12.44
CA ARG A 68 -4.43 4.04 12.45
C ARG A 68 -5.30 2.88 11.94
N LEU A 69 -4.80 2.16 10.95
CA LEU A 69 -5.53 1.01 10.43
C LEU A 69 -5.67 -0.09 11.47
N ARG A 70 -4.63 -0.33 12.25
CA ARG A 70 -4.65 -1.41 13.23
C ARG A 70 -5.68 -1.22 14.33
N LYS A 71 -6.17 0.00 14.49
CA LYS A 71 -7.27 0.26 15.42
C LYS A 71 -8.61 -0.18 14.85
N LYS A 72 -8.69 -0.40 13.55
CA LYS A 72 -9.95 -0.69 12.87
C LYS A 72 -9.97 -2.02 12.16
N THR A 73 -8.81 -2.53 11.77
CA THR A 73 -8.75 -3.76 10.98
C THR A 73 -7.40 -4.44 11.17
N THR A 74 -7.39 -5.75 10.93
CA THR A 74 -6.17 -6.55 11.02
C THR A 74 -5.72 -7.02 9.64
N LEU A 75 -6.14 -6.35 8.58
CA LEU A 75 -5.79 -6.78 7.24
C LEU A 75 -4.26 -6.81 7.05
N PRO A 76 -3.75 -7.74 6.24
CA PRO A 76 -2.30 -7.81 5.99
C PRO A 76 -1.80 -6.57 5.25
N VAL A 77 -0.63 -6.10 5.65
CA VAL A 77 0.01 -4.92 5.06
C VAL A 77 1.45 -5.23 4.71
N ILE A 78 1.86 -4.82 3.51
CA ILE A 78 3.24 -4.89 3.07
C ILE A 78 3.69 -3.47 2.76
N PHE A 79 4.90 -3.12 3.18
CA PHE A 79 5.45 -1.81 2.86
C PHE A 79 6.27 -1.85 1.58
N LEU A 80 6.11 -0.79 0.78
CA LEU A 80 6.89 -0.60 -0.43
C LEU A 80 7.96 0.45 -0.13
N THR A 81 9.22 0.08 -0.28
CA THR A 81 10.30 1.00 0.05
C THR A 81 10.80 1.71 -1.20
N SER A 82 11.29 2.95 -1.01
CA SER A 82 11.91 3.69 -2.09
C SER A 82 13.32 3.17 -2.33
N LYS A 83 13.94 3.66 -3.40
CA LYS A 83 15.32 3.28 -3.70
C LYS A 83 16.27 3.68 -2.59
N ASP A 84 16.02 4.82 -1.99
CA ASP A 84 16.86 5.28 -0.88
C ASP A 84 16.76 4.32 0.30
N ASP A 85 15.57 3.87 0.58
CA ASP A 85 15.35 2.91 1.65
C ASP A 85 16.01 1.58 1.34
N GLU A 86 15.99 1.18 0.08
CA GLU A 86 16.66 -0.04 -0.33
C GLU A 86 18.13 0.00 -0.03
N ILE A 87 18.77 1.15 -0.27
CA ILE A 87 20.18 1.30 0.00
C ILE A 87 20.45 1.13 1.49
N GLU A 88 19.63 1.73 2.31
CA GLU A 88 19.78 1.59 3.76
C GLU A 88 19.51 0.19 4.23
N ASP A 89 18.53 -0.46 3.65
CA ASP A 89 18.20 -1.83 3.99
C ASP A 89 19.38 -2.75 3.76
N ARG A 90 20.10 -2.56 2.65
CA ARG A 90 21.26 -3.38 2.38
C ARG A 90 22.32 -3.23 3.43
N LYS A 91 22.49 -2.02 3.94
CA LYS A 91 23.42 -1.80 5.03
C LYS A 91 22.97 -2.53 6.28
N SER A 92 21.69 -2.54 6.52
CA SER A 92 21.16 -3.19 7.69
C SER A 92 21.30 -4.69 7.63
N VAL A 93 21.10 -5.24 6.45
CA VAL A 93 21.15 -6.68 6.27
C VAL A 93 22.55 -7.22 6.42
N VAL A 94 23.50 -6.46 5.96
CA VAL A 94 24.89 -6.87 6.05
C VAL A 94 25.41 -6.71 7.47
#